data_f96275be3301802dea6719abc86a75aa
#
_entry.id   f96275be3301802dea6719abc86a75aa
#
_cell.length_a   1.000
_cell.length_b   1.000
_cell.length_c   1.000
_cell.angle_alpha   90.00
_cell.angle_beta   90.00
_cell.angle_gamma   90.00
#
_symmetry.space_group_name_H-M   'P 1'
#
loop_
_entity.id
_entity.type
_entity.pdbx_description
1 polymer ?
#
loop_
_entity_poly.entity_id
_entity_poly.type
_entity_poly.pdbx_seq_one_letter_code
_entity_poly.pdbx_strand_id
1 'polypeptide(L)'
;MIETLSETVILPIAGVILAIVMTLELIQIITDRNNFHEIETAVFFKWMFKSACAVLIVTNTWTIVMGIFEAAQSVVAGAAGVAVNDATVDVSSITAGLEERLMEMDIGPLIGLWFQSLFVNVTAWAVAICIFIVIYGRMLEVYLTASIAPIPMATMMGREWGGMGQNYLRRLLALAFQAFLIIVCVAIYAVLVRNIALDEDVSKAIWTCMGYTVLLCFTLFKTSSMARSIFAAH
;
A
#
# COMPACT_ATOMS: atom_id res chain seq x y z
N MET A 1 13.71 4.39 15.72
CA MET A 1 14.61 5.13 14.81
C MET A 1 13.84 6.06 13.85
N ILE A 2 12.89 5.56 13.03
CA ILE A 2 12.12 6.40 12.07
C ILE A 2 11.26 7.42 12.80
N GLU A 3 10.55 7.03 13.84
CA GLU A 3 9.79 7.88 14.74
C GLU A 3 10.68 9.00 15.32
N THR A 4 11.79 8.63 15.93
CA THR A 4 12.74 9.58 16.51
C THR A 4 13.27 10.57 15.47
N LEU A 5 13.54 10.10 14.22
CA LEU A 5 13.95 10.96 13.12
C LEU A 5 12.85 11.96 12.74
N SER A 6 11.60 11.48 12.64
CA SER A 6 10.44 12.31 12.32
C SER A 6 10.20 13.38 13.40
N GLU A 7 10.26 12.99 14.67
CA GLU A 7 9.98 13.89 15.79
C GLU A 7 11.12 14.85 16.11
N THR A 8 12.39 14.40 15.99
CA THR A 8 13.53 15.21 16.41
C THR A 8 14.04 16.13 15.30
N VAL A 9 13.98 15.68 14.04
CA VAL A 9 14.56 16.41 12.91
C VAL A 9 13.48 17.05 12.03
N ILE A 10 12.43 16.31 11.68
CA ILE A 10 11.44 16.78 10.72
C ILE A 10 10.39 17.68 11.38
N LEU A 11 9.97 17.37 12.59
CA LEU A 11 8.94 18.13 13.30
C LEU A 11 9.34 19.60 13.54
N PRO A 12 10.58 19.95 13.95
CA PRO A 12 10.99 21.36 14.06
C PRO A 12 10.91 22.11 12.73
N ILE A 13 11.30 21.47 11.63
CA ILE A 13 11.21 22.05 10.29
C ILE A 13 9.74 22.28 9.90
N ALA A 14 8.88 21.30 10.17
CA ALA A 14 7.44 21.42 9.96
C ALA A 14 6.82 22.57 10.80
N GLY A 15 7.32 22.78 12.03
CA GLY A 15 6.92 23.91 12.86
C GLY A 15 7.24 25.28 12.24
N VAL A 16 8.42 25.42 11.64
CA VAL A 16 8.79 26.65 10.91
C VAL A 16 7.89 26.84 9.68
N ILE A 17 7.65 25.79 8.91
CA ILE A 17 6.75 25.84 7.74
C ILE A 17 5.33 26.22 8.18
N LEU A 18 4.83 25.63 9.27
CA LEU A 18 3.52 25.94 9.82
C LEU A 18 3.42 27.42 10.21
N ALA A 19 4.44 27.96 10.89
CA ALA A 19 4.49 29.35 11.28
C ALA A 19 4.41 30.28 10.04
N ILE A 20 5.17 29.98 8.98
CA ILE A 20 5.14 30.73 7.72
C ILE A 20 3.74 30.67 7.10
N VAL A 21 3.17 29.46 6.95
CA VAL A 21 1.85 29.25 6.34
C VAL A 21 0.76 30.02 7.10
N MET A 22 0.78 29.96 8.44
CA MET A 22 -0.21 30.65 9.27
C MET A 22 -0.04 32.17 9.23
N THR A 23 1.19 32.67 9.15
CA THR A 23 1.47 34.09 9.00
C THR A 23 0.98 34.62 7.66
N LEU A 24 1.27 33.90 6.56
CA LEU A 24 0.78 34.26 5.24
C LEU A 24 -0.75 34.27 5.16
N GLU A 25 -1.39 33.28 5.80
CA GLU A 25 -2.86 33.24 5.87
C GLU A 25 -3.44 34.42 6.66
N LEU A 26 -2.80 34.80 7.76
CA LEU A 26 -3.20 36.00 8.51
C LEU A 26 -3.10 37.26 7.64
N ILE A 27 -1.96 37.43 6.93
CA ILE A 27 -1.76 38.56 6.01
C ILE A 27 -2.85 38.59 4.92
N GLN A 28 -3.18 37.45 4.33
CA GLN A 28 -4.24 37.37 3.33
C GLN A 28 -5.60 37.74 3.89
N ILE A 29 -5.95 37.27 5.10
CA ILE A 29 -7.22 37.64 5.76
C ILE A 29 -7.31 39.14 5.98
N ILE A 30 -6.20 39.79 6.34
CA ILE A 30 -6.15 41.23 6.56
C ILE A 30 -6.24 41.99 5.23
N THR A 31 -5.58 41.50 4.17
CA THR A 31 -5.48 42.16 2.86
C THR A 31 -6.76 41.99 2.03
N ASP A 32 -7.39 40.81 2.04
CA ASP A 32 -8.63 40.52 1.27
C ASP A 32 -9.80 41.39 1.72
N ARG A 33 -9.80 41.86 2.97
CA ARG A 33 -10.81 42.78 3.49
C ARG A 33 -10.26 44.20 3.50
N ASN A 34 -10.40 44.88 2.38
CA ASN A 34 -9.91 46.23 2.07
C ASN A 34 -10.24 47.35 3.09
N ASN A 35 -10.87 47.07 4.24
CA ASN A 35 -11.18 47.96 5.32
C ASN A 35 -10.64 47.46 6.66
N PHE A 36 -9.49 47.98 7.08
CA PHE A 36 -8.92 47.77 8.42
C PHE A 36 -9.86 48.10 9.57
N HIS A 37 -10.98 48.74 9.33
CA HIS A 37 -11.95 49.19 10.34
C HIS A 37 -13.02 48.15 10.70
N GLU A 38 -13.20 47.08 9.91
CA GLU A 38 -14.21 46.06 10.16
C GLU A 38 -13.65 44.62 10.23
N ILE A 39 -12.52 44.45 10.91
CA ILE A 39 -12.09 43.10 11.26
C ILE A 39 -13.05 42.60 12.34
N GLU A 40 -14.08 41.87 11.91
CA GLU A 40 -14.96 41.14 12.82
C GLU A 40 -14.12 40.27 13.77
N THR A 41 -14.24 40.46 15.06
CA THR A 41 -13.58 39.67 16.09
C THR A 41 -13.74 38.15 15.81
N ALA A 42 -14.87 37.77 15.22
CA ALA A 42 -15.17 36.38 14.81
C ALA A 42 -14.17 35.79 13.80
N VAL A 43 -13.62 36.59 12.89
CA VAL A 43 -12.65 36.11 11.89
C VAL A 43 -11.29 35.81 12.54
N PHE A 44 -10.88 36.66 13.49
CA PHE A 44 -9.67 36.45 14.27
C PHE A 44 -9.77 35.17 15.15
N PHE A 45 -10.91 34.97 15.81
CA PHE A 45 -11.16 33.74 16.56
C PHE A 45 -11.14 32.50 15.68
N LYS A 46 -11.72 32.56 14.48
CA LYS A 46 -11.70 31.47 13.53
C LYS A 46 -10.26 31.12 13.08
N TRP A 47 -9.44 32.12 12.80
CA TRP A 47 -8.03 31.93 12.47
C TRP A 47 -7.25 31.34 13.67
N MET A 48 -7.45 31.86 14.88
CA MET A 48 -6.79 31.35 16.08
C MET A 48 -7.16 29.87 16.34
N PHE A 49 -8.44 29.51 16.22
CA PHE A 49 -8.89 28.13 16.36
C PHE A 49 -8.26 27.23 15.29
N LYS A 50 -8.22 27.69 14.04
CA LYS A 50 -7.58 26.97 12.94
C LYS A 50 -6.09 26.75 13.18
N SER A 51 -5.38 27.75 13.70
CA SER A 51 -3.96 27.67 14.07
C SER A 51 -3.73 26.65 15.19
N ALA A 52 -4.58 26.66 16.22
CA ALA A 52 -4.50 25.69 17.31
C ALA A 52 -4.73 24.25 16.79
N CYS A 53 -5.71 24.03 15.94
CA CYS A 53 -5.93 22.72 15.29
C CYS A 53 -4.75 22.30 14.43
N ALA A 54 -4.15 23.23 13.69
CA ALA A 54 -2.98 22.95 12.87
C ALA A 54 -1.77 22.49 13.69
N VAL A 55 -1.51 23.18 14.81
CA VAL A 55 -0.44 22.78 15.77
C VAL A 55 -0.71 21.38 16.32
N LEU A 56 -1.96 21.09 16.74
CA LEU A 56 -2.32 19.77 17.25
C LEU A 56 -2.14 18.66 16.20
N ILE A 57 -2.46 18.91 14.94
CA ILE A 57 -2.27 17.95 13.85
C ILE A 57 -0.78 17.71 13.62
N VAL A 58 0.03 18.76 13.54
CA VAL A 58 1.46 18.65 13.27
C VAL A 58 2.20 17.96 14.42
N THR A 59 1.89 18.28 15.66
CA THR A 59 2.52 17.66 16.84
C THR A 59 2.13 16.18 16.99
N ASN A 60 0.92 15.78 16.59
CA ASN A 60 0.45 14.40 16.67
C ASN A 60 0.51 13.67 15.33
N THR A 61 1.31 14.16 14.36
CA THR A 61 1.37 13.60 13.01
C THR A 61 1.74 12.12 13.03
N TRP A 62 2.71 11.70 13.85
CA TRP A 62 3.13 10.31 13.95
C TRP A 62 1.97 9.41 14.39
N THR A 63 1.25 9.78 15.42
CA THR A 63 0.08 9.04 15.93
C THR A 63 -1.03 8.95 14.88
N ILE A 64 -1.28 10.04 14.13
CA ILE A 64 -2.28 10.05 13.05
C ILE A 64 -1.88 9.09 11.92
N VAL A 65 -0.63 9.15 11.49
CA VAL A 65 -0.11 8.28 10.42
C VAL A 65 -0.16 6.81 10.83
N MET A 66 0.29 6.49 12.04
CA MET A 66 0.25 5.12 12.55
C MET A 66 -1.18 4.62 12.73
N GLY A 67 -2.10 5.46 13.22
CA GLY A 67 -3.52 5.11 13.32
C GLY A 67 -4.16 4.77 11.96
N ILE A 68 -3.78 5.46 10.88
CA ILE A 68 -4.24 5.12 9.52
C ILE A 68 -3.73 3.74 9.11
N PHE A 69 -2.46 3.42 9.38
CA PHE A 69 -1.91 2.10 9.06
C PHE A 69 -2.49 0.99 9.92
N GLU A 70 -2.73 1.22 11.20
CA GLU A 70 -3.40 0.26 12.10
C GLU A 70 -4.82 -0.04 11.65
N ALA A 71 -5.60 0.99 11.29
CA ALA A 71 -6.94 0.81 10.72
C ALA A 71 -6.89 0.01 9.42
N ALA A 72 -5.95 0.30 8.52
CA ALA A 72 -5.77 -0.47 7.29
C ALA A 72 -5.36 -1.92 7.57
N GLN A 73 -4.49 -2.15 8.56
CA GLN A 73 -4.06 -3.48 8.95
C GLN A 73 -5.22 -4.33 9.50
N SER A 74 -6.14 -3.74 10.25
CA SER A 74 -7.33 -4.44 10.73
C SER A 74 -8.24 -4.90 9.58
N VAL A 75 -8.42 -4.06 8.54
CA VAL A 75 -9.17 -4.41 7.32
C VAL A 75 -8.46 -5.52 6.56
N VAL A 76 -7.14 -5.44 6.45
CA VAL A 76 -6.28 -6.45 5.80
C VAL A 76 -6.38 -7.80 6.52
N ALA A 77 -6.31 -7.81 7.85
CA ALA A 77 -6.45 -9.02 8.66
C ALA A 77 -7.84 -9.66 8.49
N GLY A 78 -8.89 -8.85 8.45
CA GLY A 78 -10.26 -9.33 8.17
C GLY A 78 -10.37 -9.97 6.78
N ALA A 79 -9.81 -9.31 5.76
CA ALA A 79 -9.80 -9.85 4.39
C ALA A 79 -8.97 -11.14 4.27
N ALA A 80 -7.82 -11.21 4.95
CA ALA A 80 -6.99 -12.40 5.00
C ALA A 80 -7.71 -13.58 5.64
N GLY A 81 -8.47 -13.35 6.71
CA GLY A 81 -9.28 -14.40 7.37
C GLY A 81 -10.31 -15.01 6.43
N VAL A 82 -10.99 -14.20 5.63
CA VAL A 82 -11.94 -14.69 4.61
C VAL A 82 -11.20 -15.42 3.49
N ALA A 83 -10.12 -14.84 2.99
CA ALA A 83 -9.35 -15.40 1.88
C ALA A 83 -8.69 -16.76 2.23
N VAL A 84 -8.19 -16.93 3.45
CA VAL A 84 -7.56 -18.18 3.91
C VAL A 84 -8.58 -19.30 4.06
N ASN A 85 -9.78 -19.00 4.56
CA ASN A 85 -10.83 -20.02 4.71
C ASN A 85 -11.29 -20.61 3.36
N ASP A 86 -11.30 -19.79 2.31
CA ASP A 86 -11.72 -20.24 0.97
C ASP A 86 -10.55 -20.82 0.13
N ALA A 87 -9.31 -20.51 0.49
CA ALA A 87 -8.10 -20.80 -0.27
C ALA A 87 -7.22 -21.92 0.32
N THR A 88 -7.70 -22.69 1.30
CA THR A 88 -6.96 -23.85 1.80
C THR A 88 -6.83 -24.91 0.72
N VAL A 89 -5.69 -24.89 0.04
CA VAL A 89 -5.31 -25.92 -0.92
C VAL A 89 -4.66 -27.04 -0.11
N ASP A 90 -5.25 -28.24 -0.11
CA ASP A 90 -4.62 -29.41 0.50
C ASP A 90 -3.47 -29.90 -0.40
N VAL A 91 -2.27 -29.35 -0.15
CA VAL A 91 -1.06 -29.67 -0.91
C VAL A 91 -0.71 -31.15 -0.81
N SER A 92 -1.06 -31.81 0.32
CA SER A 92 -0.73 -33.22 0.56
C SER A 92 -1.53 -34.14 -0.34
N SER A 93 -2.81 -33.83 -0.60
CA SER A 93 -3.66 -34.62 -1.52
C SER A 93 -3.23 -34.44 -2.97
N ILE A 94 -2.79 -33.23 -3.34
CA ILE A 94 -2.30 -32.94 -4.69
C ILE A 94 -0.98 -33.66 -4.96
N THR A 95 -0.04 -33.62 -4.00
CA THR A 95 1.27 -34.29 -4.17
C THR A 95 1.13 -35.79 -4.22
N ALA A 96 0.27 -36.41 -3.41
CA ALA A 96 0.02 -37.85 -3.45
C ALA A 96 -0.57 -38.30 -4.80
N GLY A 97 -1.56 -37.56 -5.33
CA GLY A 97 -2.15 -37.85 -6.64
C GLY A 97 -1.18 -37.64 -7.81
N LEU A 98 -0.23 -36.69 -7.68
CA LEU A 98 0.82 -36.46 -8.67
C LEU A 98 1.85 -37.59 -8.65
N GLU A 99 2.22 -38.07 -7.47
CA GLU A 99 3.19 -39.15 -7.29
C GLU A 99 2.66 -40.47 -7.89
N GLU A 100 1.39 -40.80 -7.69
CA GLU A 100 0.75 -41.98 -8.29
C GLU A 100 0.75 -41.92 -9.82
N ARG A 101 0.39 -40.77 -10.40
CA ARG A 101 0.39 -40.56 -11.86
C ARG A 101 1.80 -40.61 -12.46
N LEU A 102 2.81 -40.08 -11.76
CA LEU A 102 4.20 -40.12 -12.21
C LEU A 102 4.77 -41.55 -12.22
N MET A 103 4.36 -42.40 -11.28
CA MET A 103 4.77 -43.82 -11.21
C MET A 103 4.20 -44.66 -12.36
N GLU A 104 3.03 -44.29 -12.90
CA GLU A 104 2.38 -44.96 -14.03
C GLU A 104 2.88 -44.52 -15.40
N MET A 105 3.70 -43.46 -15.50
CA MET A 105 4.20 -42.91 -16.75
C MET A 105 5.43 -43.65 -17.28
N ASP A 106 5.46 -43.81 -18.63
CA ASP A 106 6.65 -44.30 -19.36
C ASP A 106 7.83 -43.32 -19.22
N ILE A 107 9.06 -43.82 -19.39
CA ILE A 107 10.32 -43.06 -19.28
C ILE A 107 10.39 -41.84 -20.23
N GLY A 108 9.82 -41.93 -21.44
CA GLY A 108 9.83 -40.84 -22.42
C GLY A 108 9.10 -39.58 -21.96
N PRO A 109 7.82 -39.65 -21.57
CA PRO A 109 7.08 -38.53 -20.96
C PRO A 109 7.73 -37.98 -19.68
N LEU A 110 8.32 -38.85 -18.85
CA LEU A 110 8.98 -38.48 -17.62
C LEU A 110 10.20 -37.56 -17.85
N ILE A 111 11.02 -37.84 -18.87
CA ILE A 111 12.14 -36.98 -19.29
C ILE A 111 11.61 -35.60 -19.76
N GLY A 112 10.50 -35.58 -20.49
CA GLY A 112 9.85 -34.34 -20.92
C GLY A 112 9.39 -33.49 -19.76
N LEU A 113 8.75 -34.10 -18.73
CA LEU A 113 8.35 -33.42 -17.50
C LEU A 113 9.55 -32.92 -16.70
N TRP A 114 10.64 -33.69 -16.64
CA TRP A 114 11.87 -33.26 -15.98
C TRP A 114 12.45 -31.99 -16.63
N PHE A 115 12.46 -31.92 -17.96
CA PHE A 115 12.93 -30.75 -18.68
C PHE A 115 12.01 -29.54 -18.46
N GLN A 116 10.69 -29.75 -18.44
CA GLN A 116 9.70 -28.70 -18.10
C GLN A 116 9.89 -28.19 -16.66
N SER A 117 10.21 -29.07 -15.70
CA SER A 117 10.42 -28.69 -14.31
C SER A 117 11.58 -27.71 -14.13
N LEU A 118 12.62 -27.79 -14.96
CA LEU A 118 13.73 -26.83 -14.96
C LEU A 118 13.26 -25.40 -15.31
N PHE A 119 12.44 -25.27 -16.35
CA PHE A 119 11.86 -23.96 -16.75
C PHE A 119 10.94 -23.42 -15.66
N VAL A 120 10.10 -24.26 -15.07
CA VAL A 120 9.20 -23.88 -13.97
C VAL A 120 10.02 -23.41 -12.77
N ASN A 121 11.10 -24.11 -12.42
CA ASN A 121 11.95 -23.73 -11.29
C ASN A 121 12.62 -22.37 -11.49
N VAL A 122 13.19 -22.12 -12.68
CA VAL A 122 13.79 -20.82 -13.02
C VAL A 122 12.73 -19.70 -12.98
N THR A 123 11.55 -19.95 -13.54
CA THR A 123 10.47 -18.96 -13.54
C THR A 123 9.95 -18.69 -12.13
N ALA A 124 9.76 -19.73 -11.32
CA ALA A 124 9.34 -19.62 -9.92
C ALA A 124 10.35 -18.80 -9.10
N TRP A 125 11.66 -19.04 -9.30
CA TRP A 125 12.71 -18.25 -8.66
C TRP A 125 12.67 -16.78 -9.06
N ALA A 126 12.53 -16.48 -10.34
CA ALA A 126 12.40 -15.11 -10.84
C ALA A 126 11.16 -14.40 -10.25
N VAL A 127 10.01 -15.09 -10.23
CA VAL A 127 8.76 -14.54 -9.65
C VAL A 127 8.89 -14.33 -8.13
N ALA A 128 9.54 -15.24 -7.41
CA ALA A 128 9.79 -15.08 -5.98
C ALA A 128 10.62 -13.81 -5.69
N ILE A 129 11.63 -13.51 -6.49
CA ILE A 129 12.40 -12.27 -6.39
C ILE A 129 11.51 -11.06 -6.68
N CYS A 130 10.67 -11.11 -7.69
CA CYS A 130 9.74 -10.03 -8.02
C CYS A 130 8.76 -9.75 -6.86
N ILE A 131 8.18 -10.78 -6.27
CA ILE A 131 7.28 -10.65 -5.11
C ILE A 131 8.04 -10.06 -3.91
N PHE A 132 9.25 -10.52 -3.65
CA PHE A 132 10.12 -9.97 -2.61
C PHE A 132 10.32 -8.46 -2.80
N ILE A 133 10.69 -8.03 -4.02
CA ILE A 133 10.90 -6.61 -4.34
C ILE A 133 9.62 -5.79 -4.12
N VAL A 134 8.45 -6.30 -4.52
CA VAL A 134 7.17 -5.60 -4.34
C VAL A 134 6.85 -5.41 -2.86
N ILE A 135 7.00 -6.46 -2.03
CA ILE A 135 6.67 -6.41 -0.61
C ILE A 135 7.64 -5.50 0.16
N TYR A 136 8.95 -5.70 -0.01
CA TYR A 136 9.96 -4.90 0.69
C TYR A 136 10.03 -3.47 0.17
N GLY A 137 9.87 -3.27 -1.13
CA GLY A 137 9.80 -1.94 -1.73
C GLY A 137 8.64 -1.12 -1.15
N ARG A 138 7.48 -1.75 -0.97
CA ARG A 138 6.32 -1.13 -0.30
C ARG A 138 6.63 -0.78 1.16
N MET A 139 7.26 -1.68 1.91
CA MET A 139 7.63 -1.41 3.30
C MET A 139 8.55 -0.18 3.40
N LEU A 140 9.55 -0.08 2.52
CA LEU A 140 10.42 1.10 2.43
C LEU A 140 9.63 2.37 2.07
N GLU A 141 8.70 2.30 1.11
CA GLU A 141 7.86 3.45 0.71
C GLU A 141 7.00 3.94 1.89
N VAL A 142 6.42 3.04 2.70
CA VAL A 142 5.68 3.37 3.92
C VAL A 142 6.57 4.10 4.91
N TYR A 143 7.77 3.58 5.20
CA TYR A 143 8.69 4.20 6.14
C TYR A 143 9.17 5.57 5.68
N LEU A 144 9.53 5.73 4.41
CA LEU A 144 9.94 7.00 3.84
C LEU A 144 8.79 8.02 3.89
N THR A 145 7.59 7.61 3.51
CA THR A 145 6.42 8.49 3.53
C THR A 145 6.07 8.91 4.96
N ALA A 146 6.09 7.98 5.91
CA ALA A 146 5.80 8.28 7.32
C ALA A 146 6.85 9.21 7.95
N SER A 147 8.13 9.07 7.59
CA SER A 147 9.21 9.89 8.18
C SER A 147 9.07 11.38 7.86
N ILE A 148 8.61 11.75 6.67
CA ILE A 148 8.46 13.15 6.22
C ILE A 148 7.05 13.71 6.46
N ALA A 149 6.18 12.96 7.08
CA ALA A 149 4.78 13.31 7.30
C ALA A 149 4.52 14.70 7.92
N PRO A 150 5.30 15.19 8.91
CA PRO A 150 5.03 16.47 9.54
C PRO A 150 5.06 17.67 8.57
N ILE A 151 5.91 17.62 7.51
CA ILE A 151 6.04 18.71 6.54
C ILE A 151 4.74 18.94 5.74
N PRO A 152 4.20 17.96 5.01
CA PRO A 152 2.94 18.14 4.29
C PRO A 152 1.74 18.36 5.23
N MET A 153 1.75 17.80 6.44
CA MET A 153 0.71 18.06 7.42
C MET A 153 0.71 19.52 7.89
N ALA A 154 1.87 20.15 8.01
CA ALA A 154 1.99 21.57 8.35
C ALA A 154 1.36 22.48 7.28
N THR A 155 1.34 22.07 6.02
CA THR A 155 0.75 22.86 4.93
C THR A 155 -0.77 22.66 4.79
N MET A 156 -1.33 21.62 5.39
CA MET A 156 -2.72 21.18 5.18
C MET A 156 -3.76 22.26 5.49
N MET A 157 -3.49 23.09 6.48
CA MET A 157 -4.40 24.14 6.91
C MET A 157 -4.25 25.45 6.15
N GLY A 158 -3.20 25.62 5.34
CA GLY A 158 -2.99 26.81 4.52
C GLY A 158 -3.95 26.86 3.33
N ARG A 159 -4.45 28.06 3.00
CA ARG A 159 -5.41 28.26 1.91
C ARG A 159 -4.81 27.95 0.53
N GLU A 160 -3.57 28.39 0.29
CA GLU A 160 -2.84 28.15 -0.97
C GLU A 160 -2.09 26.82 -0.98
N TRP A 161 -1.54 26.42 0.17
CA TRP A 161 -0.64 25.27 0.31
C TRP A 161 -1.35 24.00 0.77
N GLY A 162 -2.64 24.12 1.13
CA GLY A 162 -3.43 22.99 1.68
C GLY A 162 -3.55 21.81 0.73
N GLY A 163 -3.44 22.03 -0.58
CA GLY A 163 -3.44 20.97 -1.59
C GLY A 163 -2.29 19.98 -1.43
N MET A 164 -1.11 20.42 -0.95
CA MET A 164 0.04 19.54 -0.69
C MET A 164 -0.28 18.56 0.45
N GLY A 165 -0.80 19.05 1.57
CA GLY A 165 -1.18 18.21 2.70
C GLY A 165 -2.31 17.24 2.36
N GLN A 166 -3.32 17.69 1.60
CA GLN A 166 -4.40 16.82 1.16
C GLN A 166 -3.92 15.71 0.22
N ASN A 167 -3.05 16.03 -0.74
CA ASN A 167 -2.47 15.04 -1.64
C ASN A 167 -1.61 14.04 -0.89
N TYR A 168 -0.88 14.49 0.13
CA TYR A 168 -0.12 13.61 1.00
C TYR A 168 -1.02 12.60 1.73
N LEU A 169 -2.14 13.06 2.32
CA LEU A 169 -3.11 12.16 2.99
C LEU A 169 -3.70 11.15 2.01
N ARG A 170 -4.07 11.58 0.80
CA ARG A 170 -4.54 10.67 -0.26
C ARG A 170 -3.50 9.62 -0.61
N ARG A 171 -2.23 10.02 -0.71
CA ARG A 171 -1.12 9.10 -0.97
C ARG A 171 -0.92 8.11 0.19
N LEU A 172 -1.04 8.58 1.44
CA LEU A 172 -0.93 7.74 2.62
C LEU A 172 -2.06 6.68 2.67
N LEU A 173 -3.30 7.12 2.41
CA LEU A 173 -4.45 6.22 2.29
C LEU A 173 -4.28 5.22 1.15
N ALA A 174 -3.77 5.65 0.00
CA ALA A 174 -3.48 4.75 -1.12
C ALA A 174 -2.44 3.68 -0.75
N LEU A 175 -1.37 4.06 -0.05
CA LEU A 175 -0.38 3.12 0.47
C LEU A 175 -0.98 2.15 1.49
N ALA A 176 -1.80 2.63 2.40
CA ALA A 176 -2.47 1.79 3.39
C ALA A 176 -3.42 0.78 2.73
N PHE A 177 -4.22 1.23 1.75
CA PHE A 177 -5.18 0.40 1.02
C PHE A 177 -4.53 -0.59 0.03
N GLN A 178 -3.33 -0.30 -0.45
CA GLN A 178 -2.58 -1.20 -1.34
C GLN A 178 -2.38 -2.60 -0.72
N ALA A 179 -2.23 -2.69 0.63
CA ALA A 179 -2.13 -3.97 1.33
C ALA A 179 -3.36 -4.85 1.10
N PHE A 180 -4.54 -4.25 1.17
CA PHE A 180 -5.79 -4.94 0.90
C PHE A 180 -5.84 -5.47 -0.54
N LEU A 181 -5.44 -4.65 -1.53
CA LEU A 181 -5.39 -5.09 -2.93
C LEU A 181 -4.43 -6.26 -3.14
N ILE A 182 -3.28 -6.28 -2.46
CA ILE A 182 -2.33 -7.39 -2.53
C ILE A 182 -2.97 -8.68 -2.02
N ILE A 183 -3.68 -8.65 -0.88
CA ILE A 183 -4.35 -9.84 -0.34
C ILE A 183 -5.45 -10.33 -1.27
N VAL A 184 -6.25 -9.42 -1.84
CA VAL A 184 -7.28 -9.79 -2.82
C VAL A 184 -6.66 -10.46 -4.05
N CYS A 185 -5.54 -9.94 -4.57
CA CYS A 185 -4.82 -10.57 -5.70
C CYS A 185 -4.33 -11.97 -5.35
N VAL A 186 -3.77 -12.16 -4.15
CA VAL A 186 -3.30 -13.47 -3.68
C VAL A 186 -4.47 -14.45 -3.49
N ALA A 187 -5.61 -13.98 -2.96
CA ALA A 187 -6.81 -14.80 -2.80
C ALA A 187 -7.35 -15.27 -4.17
N ILE A 188 -7.45 -14.37 -5.15
CA ILE A 188 -7.86 -14.72 -6.52
C ILE A 188 -6.90 -15.76 -7.11
N TYR A 189 -5.59 -15.55 -6.96
CA TYR A 189 -4.58 -16.49 -7.43
C TYR A 189 -4.76 -17.87 -6.80
N ALA A 190 -4.98 -17.97 -5.49
CA ALA A 190 -5.20 -19.23 -4.80
C ALA A 190 -6.40 -20.00 -5.36
N VAL A 191 -7.52 -19.31 -5.64
CA VAL A 191 -8.71 -19.90 -6.28
C VAL A 191 -8.39 -20.39 -7.71
N LEU A 192 -7.63 -19.61 -8.48
CA LEU A 192 -7.24 -20.00 -9.85
C LEU A 192 -6.35 -21.25 -9.84
N VAL A 193 -5.38 -21.33 -8.95
CA VAL A 193 -4.49 -22.51 -8.82
C VAL A 193 -5.28 -23.74 -8.38
N ARG A 194 -6.23 -23.59 -7.46
CA ARG A 194 -7.09 -24.70 -7.03
C ARG A 194 -7.87 -25.32 -8.20
N ASN A 195 -8.38 -24.50 -9.12
CA ASN A 195 -9.10 -24.99 -10.28
C ASN A 195 -8.22 -25.80 -11.25
N ILE A 196 -6.90 -25.51 -11.30
CA ILE A 196 -5.96 -26.26 -12.15
C ILE A 196 -5.66 -27.65 -11.58
N ALA A 197 -5.61 -27.80 -10.27
CA ALA A 197 -5.36 -29.08 -9.61
C ALA A 197 -6.38 -30.18 -9.98
N LEU A 198 -7.50 -29.79 -10.60
CA LEU A 198 -8.55 -30.69 -11.11
C LEU A 198 -8.32 -31.14 -12.55
N ASP A 199 -7.32 -30.59 -13.26
CA ASP A 199 -7.04 -30.94 -14.67
C ASP A 199 -6.34 -32.33 -14.76
N GLU A 200 -6.77 -33.17 -15.72
CA GLU A 200 -6.24 -34.52 -15.90
C GLU A 200 -4.82 -34.53 -16.53
N ASP A 201 -4.45 -33.48 -17.27
CA ASP A 201 -3.18 -33.37 -17.98
C ASP A 201 -2.15 -32.60 -17.14
N VAL A 202 -1.19 -33.34 -16.55
CA VAL A 202 -0.13 -32.81 -15.66
C VAL A 202 0.71 -31.74 -16.38
N SER A 203 1.08 -31.94 -17.64
CA SER A 203 1.89 -31.00 -18.40
C SER A 203 1.17 -29.66 -18.59
N LYS A 204 -0.12 -29.72 -18.96
CA LYS A 204 -0.96 -28.54 -19.13
C LYS A 204 -1.19 -27.80 -17.80
N ALA A 205 -1.41 -28.55 -16.70
CA ALA A 205 -1.57 -28.00 -15.37
C ALA A 205 -0.32 -27.20 -14.93
N ILE A 206 0.88 -27.72 -15.18
CA ILE A 206 2.15 -27.06 -14.86
C ILE A 206 2.29 -25.73 -15.62
N TRP A 207 2.05 -25.71 -16.95
CA TRP A 207 2.15 -24.51 -17.76
C TRP A 207 1.11 -23.46 -17.38
N THR A 208 -0.10 -23.88 -17.08
CA THR A 208 -1.19 -22.98 -16.65
C THR A 208 -0.89 -22.37 -15.27
N CYS A 209 -0.39 -23.17 -14.32
CA CYS A 209 0.05 -22.68 -13.01
C CYS A 209 1.17 -21.64 -13.13
N MET A 210 2.16 -21.91 -13.97
CA MET A 210 3.24 -20.97 -14.27
C MET A 210 2.71 -19.67 -14.86
N GLY A 211 1.77 -19.74 -15.82
CA GLY A 211 1.13 -18.57 -16.40
C GLY A 211 0.40 -17.71 -15.35
N TYR A 212 -0.36 -18.34 -14.45
CA TYR A 212 -1.04 -17.63 -13.36
C TYR A 212 -0.08 -17.01 -12.35
N THR A 213 1.05 -17.68 -12.08
CA THR A 213 2.07 -17.15 -11.18
C THR A 213 2.74 -15.90 -11.76
N VAL A 214 3.03 -15.90 -13.05
CA VAL A 214 3.54 -14.72 -13.78
C VAL A 214 2.47 -13.61 -13.79
N LEU A 215 1.21 -13.95 -14.04
CA LEU A 215 0.10 -13.00 -13.99
C LEU A 215 -0.04 -12.35 -12.62
N LEU A 216 0.09 -13.13 -11.52
CA LEU A 216 0.10 -12.61 -10.16
C LEU A 216 1.21 -11.57 -9.98
N CYS A 217 2.43 -11.88 -10.44
CA CYS A 217 3.54 -10.93 -10.35
C CYS A 217 3.21 -9.61 -11.04
N PHE A 218 2.69 -9.63 -12.26
CA PHE A 218 2.28 -8.42 -12.98
C PHE A 218 1.15 -7.66 -12.30
N THR A 219 0.16 -8.35 -11.76
CA THR A 219 -0.94 -7.72 -11.00
C THR A 219 -0.44 -7.06 -9.74
N LEU A 220 0.48 -7.68 -9.00
CA LEU A 220 1.09 -7.09 -7.81
C LEU A 220 1.81 -5.78 -8.11
N PHE A 221 2.55 -5.69 -9.22
CA PHE A 221 3.17 -4.41 -9.64
C PHE A 221 2.13 -3.33 -9.94
N LYS A 222 0.98 -3.70 -10.50
CA LYS A 222 -0.10 -2.75 -10.80
C LYS A 222 -0.90 -2.30 -9.57
N THR A 223 -0.85 -3.02 -8.46
CA THR A 223 -1.63 -2.66 -7.24
C THR A 223 -1.30 -1.26 -6.73
N SER A 224 -0.04 -0.82 -6.82
CA SER A 224 0.36 0.53 -6.42
C SER A 224 -0.30 1.62 -7.28
N SER A 225 -0.30 1.43 -8.60
CA SER A 225 -0.96 2.37 -9.52
C SER A 225 -2.47 2.39 -9.35
N MET A 226 -3.10 1.22 -9.13
CA MET A 226 -4.53 1.12 -8.86
C MET A 226 -4.92 1.83 -7.55
N ALA A 227 -4.18 1.59 -6.48
CA ALA A 227 -4.42 2.25 -5.19
C ALA A 227 -4.34 3.77 -5.33
N ARG A 228 -3.30 4.30 -5.98
CA ARG A 228 -3.16 5.73 -6.22
C ARG A 228 -4.29 6.30 -7.08
N SER A 229 -4.74 5.58 -8.09
CA SER A 229 -5.86 5.98 -8.94
C SER A 229 -7.18 6.08 -8.17
N ILE A 230 -7.46 5.11 -7.29
CA ILE A 230 -8.69 5.10 -6.47
C ILE A 230 -8.76 6.31 -5.55
N PHE A 231 -7.64 6.71 -4.95
CA PHE A 231 -7.58 7.85 -4.02
C PHE A 231 -7.26 9.18 -4.73
N ALA A 232 -7.19 9.22 -6.07
CA ALA A 232 -6.78 10.39 -6.85
C ALA A 232 -5.49 11.04 -6.28
N ALA A 233 -4.52 10.20 -5.89
CA ALA A 233 -3.23 10.62 -5.37
C ALA A 233 -2.28 10.85 -6.55
N HIS A 234 -1.98 12.12 -6.81
CA HIS A 234 -1.07 12.56 -7.89
C HIS A 234 0.31 12.86 -7.35
#